data_ceba1529e3d810c4e61adab9f0d42652
#
_entry.id   ceba1529e3d810c4e61adab9f0d42652
#
_cell.length_a   1.000
_cell.length_b   1.000
_cell.length_c   1.000
_cell.angle_alpha   90.00
_cell.angle_beta   90.00
_cell.angle_gamma   90.00
#
_symmetry.space_group_name_H-M   'P 1'
#
loop_
_entity.id
_entity.type
_entity.pdbx_description
1 polymer ?
#
loop_
_entity_poly.entity_id
_entity_poly.type
_entity_poly.pdbx_seq_one_letter_code
_entity_poly.pdbx_strand_id
1 'polypeptide(L)'
;MNKYNIKLIDKCRTVDWRKTLESKGYVYFSTGKYNLNLIGVRAKERDNNEFNDAFIIDYWTGNSRRYTPIYPCTTDPGFKSLEKPVNFKGCAILVPGQYRGCFKKGYHKGQYAALVQYKPVKVFRDANKDFYMDCDESSIEEGMFGINIHKAGEASVVVDGWSAG
;
A
#
# COMPACT_ATOMS: atom_id res chain seq x y z
N MET A 1 -1.64 -12.48 -20.84
CA MET A 1 -1.37 -11.13 -20.34
C MET A 1 -0.63 -11.22 -19.02
N ASN A 2 0.44 -10.49 -18.86
CA ASN A 2 1.24 -10.54 -17.64
C ASN A 2 0.49 -9.80 -16.52
N LYS A 3 0.04 -10.56 -15.56
CA LYS A 3 -0.85 -10.23 -14.46
C LYS A 3 -0.29 -9.19 -13.47
N TYR A 4 1.02 -8.92 -13.56
CA TYR A 4 1.75 -8.06 -12.64
C TYR A 4 2.63 -7.09 -13.43
N ASN A 5 2.85 -5.92 -12.89
CA ASN A 5 3.77 -4.94 -13.46
C ASN A 5 5.23 -5.38 -13.21
N ILE A 6 5.70 -6.35 -14.00
CA ILE A 6 7.06 -6.90 -13.88
C ILE A 6 8.10 -5.80 -14.04
N LYS A 7 7.89 -4.83 -14.94
CA LYS A 7 8.81 -3.70 -15.15
C LYS A 7 8.99 -2.88 -13.86
N LEU A 8 7.89 -2.63 -13.12
CA LEU A 8 7.97 -1.94 -11.85
C LEU A 8 8.71 -2.76 -10.79
N ILE A 9 8.42 -4.05 -10.69
CA ILE A 9 9.07 -4.97 -9.76
C ILE A 9 10.57 -5.03 -10.03
N ASP A 10 10.99 -5.19 -11.30
CA ASP A 10 12.39 -5.23 -11.69
C ASP A 10 13.10 -3.90 -11.40
N LYS A 11 12.44 -2.77 -11.66
CA LYS A 11 12.94 -1.45 -11.27
C LYS A 11 13.11 -1.36 -9.75
N CYS A 12 12.16 -1.85 -8.95
CA CYS A 12 12.25 -1.84 -7.50
C CYS A 12 13.44 -2.66 -6.95
N ARG A 13 13.89 -3.70 -7.68
CA ARG A 13 15.08 -4.50 -7.30
C ARG A 13 16.39 -3.74 -7.42
N THR A 14 16.45 -2.72 -8.27
CA THR A 14 17.65 -1.92 -8.51
C THR A 14 17.70 -0.62 -7.70
N VAL A 15 16.65 -0.31 -6.94
CA VAL A 15 16.55 0.93 -6.14
C VAL A 15 17.35 0.80 -4.86
N ASP A 16 18.17 1.80 -4.55
CA ASP A 16 18.69 2.02 -3.22
C ASP A 16 17.58 2.65 -2.34
N TRP A 17 16.86 1.79 -1.65
CA TRP A 17 15.72 2.18 -0.81
C TRP A 17 16.12 3.09 0.34
N ARG A 18 17.30 2.87 0.94
CA ARG A 18 17.80 3.73 1.99
C ARG A 18 17.98 5.16 1.49
N LYS A 19 18.76 5.33 0.44
CA LYS A 19 19.03 6.64 -0.16
C LYS A 19 17.73 7.31 -0.63
N THR A 20 16.82 6.52 -1.25
CA THR A 20 15.54 7.03 -1.74
C THR A 20 14.65 7.54 -0.62
N LEU A 21 14.54 6.82 0.50
CA LEU A 21 13.70 7.24 1.63
C LEU A 21 14.33 8.41 2.38
N GLU A 22 15.63 8.34 2.64
CA GLU A 22 16.37 9.43 3.32
C GLU A 22 16.32 10.73 2.50
N SER A 23 16.38 10.68 1.15
CA SER A 23 16.25 11.87 0.30
C SER A 23 14.87 12.54 0.35
N LYS A 24 13.84 11.81 0.81
CA LYS A 24 12.49 12.33 1.07
C LYS A 24 12.32 12.83 2.52
N GLY A 25 13.36 12.81 3.33
CA GLY A 25 13.29 13.11 4.75
C GLY A 25 12.66 12.00 5.60
N TYR A 26 12.51 10.79 5.06
CA TYR A 26 11.93 9.66 5.78
C TYR A 26 12.98 8.93 6.61
N VAL A 27 12.55 8.42 7.75
CA VAL A 27 13.39 7.56 8.60
C VAL A 27 13.48 6.18 7.96
N TYR A 28 14.70 5.66 7.90
CA TYR A 28 14.98 4.31 7.41
C TYR A 28 15.70 3.51 8.49
N PHE A 29 15.18 2.33 8.82
CA PHE A 29 15.81 1.41 9.77
C PHE A 29 16.95 0.66 9.10
N SER A 30 18.17 1.14 9.32
CA SER A 30 19.40 0.53 8.78
C SER A 30 19.97 -0.54 9.69
N THR A 31 19.59 -0.57 10.98
CA THR A 31 20.10 -1.47 12.00
C THR A 31 18.96 -2.04 12.84
N GLY A 32 19.30 -3.02 13.68
CA GLY A 32 18.30 -3.70 14.53
C GLY A 32 17.65 -4.87 13.80
N LYS A 33 17.76 -6.05 14.40
CA LYS A 33 17.18 -7.28 13.87
C LYS A 33 15.66 -7.16 13.75
N TYR A 34 15.15 -7.40 12.54
CA TYR A 34 13.71 -7.32 12.21
C TYR A 34 13.05 -5.94 12.41
N ASN A 35 13.81 -4.86 12.40
CA ASN A 35 13.24 -3.53 12.20
C ASN A 35 12.82 -3.40 10.73
N LEU A 36 11.52 -3.43 10.47
CA LEU A 36 10.98 -3.49 9.12
C LEU A 36 10.81 -2.10 8.53
N ASN A 37 11.33 -1.90 7.31
CA ASN A 37 10.88 -0.84 6.41
C ASN A 37 9.85 -1.45 5.47
N LEU A 38 8.60 -1.01 5.57
CA LEU A 38 7.50 -1.42 4.71
C LEU A 38 7.27 -0.32 3.69
N ILE A 39 7.43 -0.64 2.40
CA ILE A 39 7.44 0.36 1.34
C ILE A 39 6.42 -0.04 0.27
N GLY A 40 5.35 0.74 0.14
CA GLY A 40 4.42 0.65 -0.97
C GLY A 40 4.87 1.57 -2.11
N VAL A 41 4.89 1.05 -3.31
CA VAL A 41 5.20 1.81 -4.53
C VAL A 41 4.01 1.73 -5.46
N ARG A 42 3.31 2.85 -5.61
CA ARG A 42 2.18 2.99 -6.53
C ARG A 42 2.69 3.21 -7.95
N ALA A 43 2.14 2.49 -8.91
CA ALA A 43 2.41 2.68 -10.32
C ALA A 43 1.90 4.06 -10.80
N LYS A 44 2.45 4.55 -11.91
CA LYS A 44 1.93 5.77 -12.54
C LYS A 44 0.65 5.51 -13.31
N GLU A 45 0.59 4.34 -13.93
CA GLU A 45 -0.59 3.82 -14.59
C GLU A 45 -1.60 3.43 -13.51
N ARG A 46 -2.76 4.08 -13.52
CA ARG A 46 -3.81 3.92 -12.51
C ARG A 46 -4.86 2.90 -12.96
N ASP A 47 -4.40 1.67 -13.24
CA ASP A 47 -5.30 0.56 -13.56
C ASP A 47 -5.81 -0.06 -12.25
N ASN A 48 -6.87 0.51 -11.73
CA ASN A 48 -7.41 0.23 -10.38
C ASN A 48 -7.89 -1.22 -10.17
N ASN A 49 -7.86 -2.04 -11.20
CA ASN A 49 -8.33 -3.43 -11.13
C ASN A 49 -7.20 -4.46 -11.26
N GLU A 50 -5.95 -4.04 -11.12
CA GLU A 50 -4.77 -4.86 -11.31
C GLU A 50 -3.84 -4.85 -10.09
N PHE A 51 -3.00 -5.89 -9.98
CA PHE A 51 -1.86 -5.92 -9.06
C PHE A 51 -0.63 -5.28 -9.74
N ASN A 52 -0.74 -4.01 -10.09
CA ASN A 52 0.28 -3.27 -10.86
C ASN A 52 1.28 -2.51 -10.00
N ASP A 53 1.10 -2.52 -8.68
CA ASP A 53 1.97 -1.88 -7.69
C ASP A 53 3.00 -2.86 -7.11
N ALA A 54 3.92 -2.33 -6.30
CA ALA A 54 4.90 -3.14 -5.60
C ALA A 54 4.90 -2.87 -4.10
N PHE A 55 5.05 -3.92 -3.30
CA PHE A 55 5.23 -3.85 -1.86
C PHE A 55 6.57 -4.47 -1.48
N ILE A 56 7.42 -3.70 -0.82
CA ILE A 56 8.77 -4.09 -0.43
C ILE A 56 8.82 -4.20 1.09
N ILE A 57 9.38 -5.30 1.59
CA ILE A 57 9.72 -5.47 2.99
C ILE A 57 11.23 -5.50 3.09
N ASP A 58 11.84 -4.46 3.63
CA ASP A 58 13.28 -4.37 3.73
C ASP A 58 13.73 -4.34 5.19
N TYR A 59 14.57 -5.29 5.60
CA TYR A 59 14.99 -5.42 6.99
C TYR A 59 16.33 -6.12 7.16
N TRP A 60 16.90 -5.91 8.33
CA TRP A 60 18.13 -6.57 8.78
C TRP A 60 17.84 -7.89 9.49
N THR A 61 18.49 -8.97 9.07
CA THR A 61 18.28 -10.31 9.67
C THR A 61 19.14 -10.57 10.92
N GLY A 62 20.13 -9.72 11.17
CA GLY A 62 21.10 -9.88 12.24
C GLY A 62 22.37 -10.66 11.86
N ASN A 63 22.42 -11.28 10.67
CA ASN A 63 23.51 -12.12 10.18
C ASN A 63 24.28 -11.46 9.03
N SER A 64 24.64 -10.19 9.17
CA SER A 64 25.34 -9.39 8.14
C SER A 64 24.62 -9.31 6.78
N ARG A 65 23.33 -9.66 6.71
CA ARG A 65 22.53 -9.61 5.50
C ARG A 65 21.24 -8.81 5.70
N ARG A 66 20.94 -7.97 4.72
CA ARG A 66 19.59 -7.43 4.52
C ARG A 66 18.79 -8.40 3.67
N TYR A 67 17.52 -8.46 3.93
CA TYR A 67 16.55 -9.21 3.14
C TYR A 67 15.47 -8.24 2.65
N THR A 68 15.27 -8.23 1.33
CA THR A 68 14.43 -7.23 0.67
C THR A 68 13.48 -7.92 -0.33
N PRO A 69 12.52 -8.74 0.16
CA PRO A 69 11.52 -9.32 -0.71
C PRO A 69 10.59 -8.24 -1.29
N ILE A 70 10.20 -8.43 -2.55
CA ILE A 70 9.30 -7.56 -3.29
C ILE A 70 8.12 -8.38 -3.77
N TYR A 71 6.93 -7.88 -3.52
CA TYR A 71 5.68 -8.54 -3.87
C TYR A 71 4.87 -7.64 -4.81
N PRO A 72 4.20 -8.20 -5.83
CA PRO A 72 3.15 -7.48 -6.53
C PRO A 72 2.00 -7.21 -5.56
N CYS A 73 1.42 -6.03 -5.64
CA CYS A 73 0.28 -5.64 -4.80
C CYS A 73 -0.63 -4.66 -5.54
N THR A 74 -1.70 -4.28 -4.89
CA THR A 74 -2.45 -3.06 -5.21
C THR A 74 -2.41 -2.12 -4.01
N THR A 75 -2.24 -0.84 -4.27
CA THR A 75 -2.38 0.25 -3.29
C THR A 75 -3.60 1.11 -3.64
N ASP A 76 -4.34 0.71 -4.65
CA ASP A 76 -5.48 1.41 -5.20
C ASP A 76 -6.79 0.71 -4.81
N PRO A 77 -7.89 1.45 -4.65
CA PRO A 77 -9.20 0.86 -4.42
C PRO A 77 -9.68 0.11 -5.67
N GLY A 78 -10.37 -1.00 -5.50
CA GLY A 78 -11.03 -1.69 -6.60
C GLY A 78 -12.23 -0.91 -7.14
N PHE A 79 -12.65 -1.21 -8.36
CA PHE A 79 -13.76 -0.53 -9.06
C PHE A 79 -15.04 -0.42 -8.25
N LYS A 80 -15.43 -1.48 -7.54
CA LYS A 80 -16.63 -1.45 -6.69
C LYS A 80 -16.53 -0.45 -5.55
N SER A 81 -15.32 -0.22 -5.03
CA SER A 81 -15.09 0.76 -3.98
C SER A 81 -15.21 2.19 -4.52
N LEU A 82 -14.78 2.43 -5.75
CA LEU A 82 -14.90 3.73 -6.42
C LEU A 82 -16.34 4.02 -6.82
N GLU A 83 -17.00 3.08 -7.51
CA GLU A 83 -18.38 3.23 -7.97
C GLU A 83 -19.40 3.35 -6.82
N LYS A 84 -19.20 2.53 -5.77
CA LYS A 84 -20.12 2.44 -4.63
C LYS A 84 -19.36 2.53 -3.31
N PRO A 85 -18.77 3.68 -2.99
CA PRO A 85 -18.04 3.84 -1.74
C PRO A 85 -18.96 3.61 -0.53
N VAL A 86 -18.44 2.92 0.49
CA VAL A 86 -19.17 2.66 1.74
C VAL A 86 -19.43 3.95 2.50
N ASN A 87 -18.52 4.92 2.41
CA ASN A 87 -18.64 6.22 3.05
C ASN A 87 -19.21 7.24 2.06
N PHE A 88 -20.14 8.08 2.51
CA PHE A 88 -20.74 9.13 1.67
C PHE A 88 -19.70 10.17 1.19
N LYS A 89 -18.59 10.33 1.92
CA LYS A 89 -17.47 11.20 1.53
C LYS A 89 -16.59 10.58 0.44
N GLY A 90 -16.91 9.38 -0.04
CA GLY A 90 -16.16 8.69 -1.06
C GLY A 90 -15.14 7.67 -0.56
N CYS A 91 -14.40 7.11 -1.48
CA CYS A 91 -13.35 6.13 -1.22
C CYS A 91 -12.16 6.79 -0.53
N ALA A 92 -11.51 6.06 0.39
CA ALA A 92 -10.30 6.52 1.07
C ALA A 92 -9.06 5.97 0.35
N ILE A 93 -8.22 6.85 -0.16
CA ILE A 93 -6.99 6.52 -0.89
C ILE A 93 -5.80 7.04 -0.08
N LEU A 94 -4.91 6.16 0.34
CA LEU A 94 -3.77 6.53 1.19
C LEU A 94 -2.89 7.57 0.51
N VAL A 95 -2.68 8.72 1.15
CA VAL A 95 -1.78 9.77 0.67
C VAL A 95 -0.34 9.25 0.73
N PRO A 96 0.49 9.45 -0.31
CA PRO A 96 1.91 9.11 -0.23
C PRO A 96 2.60 9.83 0.93
N GLY A 97 3.30 9.06 1.78
CA GLY A 97 3.95 9.62 2.97
C GLY A 97 4.59 8.54 3.83
N GLN A 98 5.19 8.95 4.94
CA GLN A 98 5.70 8.04 5.95
C GLN A 98 4.76 7.95 7.15
N TYR A 99 4.29 6.77 7.46
CA TYR A 99 3.34 6.48 8.54
C TYR A 99 3.99 5.62 9.63
N ARG A 100 4.70 6.26 10.56
CA ARG A 100 5.48 5.57 11.59
C ARG A 100 4.61 4.99 12.69
N GLY A 101 4.68 3.63 12.85
CA GLY A 101 3.93 2.92 13.87
C GLY A 101 2.41 3.01 13.67
N CYS A 102 1.95 3.27 12.44
CA CYS A 102 0.52 3.36 12.13
C CYS A 102 -0.13 2.00 11.89
N PHE A 103 0.66 0.94 11.78
CA PHE A 103 0.17 -0.41 11.57
C PHE A 103 0.66 -1.34 12.68
N LYS A 104 -0.17 -2.31 13.07
CA LYS A 104 0.16 -3.37 14.00
C LYS A 104 -0.35 -4.72 13.52
N LYS A 105 0.21 -5.81 14.05
CA LYS A 105 -0.33 -7.15 13.81
C LYS A 105 -1.76 -7.25 14.31
N GLY A 106 -2.62 -7.83 13.50
CA GLY A 106 -4.03 -8.04 13.79
C GLY A 106 -4.67 -8.96 12.77
N TYR A 107 -5.99 -8.89 12.65
CA TYR A 107 -6.77 -9.71 11.71
C TYR A 107 -7.61 -8.82 10.81
N HIS A 108 -7.51 -9.02 9.49
CA HIS A 108 -8.41 -8.38 8.53
C HIS A 108 -9.81 -8.97 8.69
N LYS A 109 -10.79 -8.13 9.02
CA LYS A 109 -12.20 -8.54 9.26
C LYS A 109 -12.34 -9.73 10.23
N GLY A 110 -11.39 -9.91 11.16
CA GLY A 110 -11.38 -11.04 12.10
C GLY A 110 -11.04 -12.41 11.47
N GLN A 111 -10.69 -12.48 10.20
CA GLN A 111 -10.56 -13.74 9.45
C GLN A 111 -9.13 -14.24 9.30
N TYR A 112 -8.20 -13.36 8.91
CA TYR A 112 -6.82 -13.77 8.66
C TYR A 112 -5.80 -12.68 9.06
N ALA A 113 -4.58 -13.10 9.32
CA ALA A 113 -3.51 -12.22 9.78
C ALA A 113 -3.23 -11.09 8.78
N ALA A 114 -3.10 -9.88 9.30
CA ALA A 114 -2.84 -8.67 8.56
C ALA A 114 -2.06 -7.65 9.40
N LEU A 115 -1.52 -6.64 8.78
CA LEU A 115 -1.13 -5.41 9.45
C LEU A 115 -2.33 -4.46 9.39
N VAL A 116 -2.95 -4.23 10.53
CA VAL A 116 -4.16 -3.39 10.63
C VAL A 116 -3.78 -1.97 11.02
N GLN A 117 -4.52 -1.01 10.51
CA GLN A 117 -4.36 0.39 10.88
C GLN A 117 -4.54 0.55 12.40
N TYR A 118 -3.62 1.28 13.04
CA TYR A 118 -3.59 1.49 14.49
C TYR A 118 -3.53 2.96 14.91
N LYS A 119 -3.02 3.82 14.04
CA LYS A 119 -3.00 5.27 14.24
C LYS A 119 -3.60 5.98 13.03
N PRO A 120 -4.00 7.24 13.16
CA PRO A 120 -4.46 8.04 12.03
C PRO A 120 -3.47 8.06 10.88
N VAL A 121 -4.00 8.04 9.66
CA VAL A 121 -3.27 8.24 8.41
C VAL A 121 -4.00 9.29 7.58
N LYS A 122 -3.33 9.85 6.58
CA LYS A 122 -3.93 10.80 5.64
C LYS A 122 -4.44 10.06 4.41
N VAL A 123 -5.64 10.41 3.96
CA VAL A 123 -6.23 9.86 2.76
C VAL A 123 -6.80 10.98 1.90
N PHE A 124 -6.76 10.80 0.58
CA PHE A 124 -7.64 11.52 -0.33
C PHE A 124 -9.04 10.93 -0.24
N ARG A 125 -10.06 11.75 -0.42
CA ARG A 125 -11.45 11.32 -0.55
C ARG A 125 -11.91 11.45 -1.99
N ASP A 126 -12.27 10.35 -2.57
CA ASP A 126 -12.77 10.24 -3.92
C ASP A 126 -14.26 9.92 -3.87
N ALA A 127 -15.08 10.91 -4.20
CA ALA A 127 -16.54 10.90 -4.01
C ALA A 127 -17.35 10.96 -5.32
N ASN A 128 -16.70 11.11 -6.47
CA ASN A 128 -17.40 11.34 -7.75
C ASN A 128 -18.06 10.07 -8.31
N LYS A 129 -17.73 8.89 -7.77
CA LYS A 129 -18.31 7.57 -8.11
C LYS A 129 -18.07 7.14 -9.55
N ASP A 130 -17.00 7.58 -10.16
CA ASP A 130 -16.52 7.04 -11.42
C ASP A 130 -15.54 5.88 -11.20
N PHE A 131 -14.92 5.38 -12.25
CA PHE A 131 -13.96 4.26 -12.19
C PHE A 131 -12.51 4.72 -12.03
N TYR A 132 -12.27 6.02 -11.91
CA TYR A 132 -10.94 6.59 -11.83
C TYR A 132 -10.64 7.00 -10.38
N MET A 133 -9.40 6.87 -10.01
CA MET A 133 -8.94 7.24 -8.68
C MET A 133 -8.49 8.71 -8.66
N ASP A 134 -9.21 9.55 -7.95
CA ASP A 134 -8.88 10.95 -7.79
C ASP A 134 -8.09 11.21 -6.50
N CYS A 135 -6.95 11.91 -6.68
CA CYS A 135 -6.06 12.30 -5.60
C CYS A 135 -6.03 13.82 -5.47
N ASP A 136 -7.17 14.41 -5.10
CA ASP A 136 -7.29 15.85 -4.90
C ASP A 136 -6.76 16.22 -3.51
N GLU A 137 -5.76 17.09 -3.46
CA GLU A 137 -5.17 17.57 -2.20
C GLU A 137 -6.19 18.31 -1.32
N SER A 138 -7.20 18.93 -1.90
CA SER A 138 -8.28 19.61 -1.15
C SER A 138 -9.20 18.63 -0.41
N SER A 139 -9.21 17.35 -0.82
CA SER A 139 -10.02 16.30 -0.21
C SER A 139 -9.34 15.55 0.93
N ILE A 140 -8.10 15.93 1.31
CA ILE A 140 -7.33 15.21 2.31
C ILE A 140 -8.01 15.25 3.67
N GLU A 141 -8.20 14.06 4.24
CA GLU A 141 -8.63 13.84 5.61
C GLU A 141 -7.59 13.01 6.38
N GLU A 142 -7.52 13.25 7.69
CA GLU A 142 -6.69 12.44 8.59
C GLU A 142 -7.59 11.69 9.59
N GLY A 143 -7.35 10.38 9.76
CA GLY A 143 -8.18 9.57 10.65
C GLY A 143 -7.93 8.07 10.54
N MET A 144 -8.92 7.34 11.07
CA MET A 144 -8.97 5.88 11.05
C MET A 144 -9.90 5.43 9.93
N PHE A 145 -9.35 4.84 8.88
CA PHE A 145 -10.11 4.47 7.66
C PHE A 145 -10.17 2.96 7.43
N GLY A 146 -9.54 2.17 8.31
CA GLY A 146 -9.48 0.71 8.16
C GLY A 146 -8.54 0.25 7.07
N ILE A 147 -7.57 1.07 6.69
CA ILE A 147 -6.54 0.69 5.71
C ILE A 147 -5.66 -0.39 6.33
N ASN A 148 -5.65 -1.57 5.71
CA ASN A 148 -4.93 -2.74 6.19
C ASN A 148 -3.99 -3.26 5.11
N ILE A 149 -2.82 -3.78 5.50
CA ILE A 149 -1.91 -4.48 4.62
C ILE A 149 -2.13 -5.96 4.82
N HIS A 150 -2.63 -6.64 3.80
CA HIS A 150 -3.01 -8.05 3.89
C HIS A 150 -2.74 -8.81 2.59
N LYS A 151 -2.77 -10.14 2.65
CA LYS A 151 -2.65 -10.97 1.46
C LYS A 151 -3.88 -10.84 0.57
N ALA A 152 -3.70 -10.96 -0.74
CA ALA A 152 -4.80 -11.20 -1.67
C ALA A 152 -5.37 -12.61 -1.50
N GLY A 153 -6.56 -12.87 -2.03
CA GLY A 153 -7.10 -14.23 -2.15
C GLY A 153 -6.20 -15.10 -3.04
N GLU A 154 -6.10 -16.41 -2.76
CA GLU A 154 -5.19 -17.32 -3.46
C GLU A 154 -5.44 -17.39 -4.98
N ALA A 155 -6.68 -17.22 -5.42
CA ALA A 155 -7.07 -17.19 -6.82
C ALA A 155 -7.28 -15.78 -7.39
N SER A 156 -6.95 -14.71 -6.62
CA SER A 156 -7.20 -13.35 -7.07
C SER A 156 -6.28 -12.96 -8.21
N VAL A 157 -6.90 -12.59 -9.34
CA VAL A 157 -6.21 -12.15 -10.56
C VAL A 157 -6.50 -10.69 -10.87
N VAL A 158 -7.55 -10.14 -10.28
CA VAL A 158 -8.03 -8.77 -10.41
C VAL A 158 -8.50 -8.24 -9.06
N VAL A 159 -8.60 -6.94 -8.95
CA VAL A 159 -9.00 -6.22 -7.72
C VAL A 159 -10.36 -5.55 -7.96
N ASP A 160 -11.37 -6.34 -8.36
CA ASP A 160 -12.70 -5.80 -8.69
C ASP A 160 -13.64 -5.65 -7.48
N GLY A 161 -13.19 -6.07 -6.31
CA GLY A 161 -13.98 -6.10 -5.09
C GLY A 161 -13.85 -4.86 -4.20
N TRP A 162 -14.34 -5.01 -2.97
CA TRP A 162 -14.20 -4.03 -1.87
C TRP A 162 -12.82 -4.06 -1.20
N SER A 163 -11.92 -4.82 -1.71
CA SER A 163 -10.57 -4.89 -1.22
C SER A 163 -9.80 -3.66 -1.70
N ALA A 164 -9.93 -2.60 -0.95
CA ALA A 164 -8.88 -1.61 -0.96
C ALA A 164 -7.69 -2.26 -0.24
N GLY A 165 -6.64 -2.57 -0.98
CA GLY A 165 -5.43 -3.17 -0.46
C GLY A 165 -4.72 -2.30 0.56
#